data_f86f47d2f6070241c241cc981286f914
#
_entry.id   f86f47d2f6070241c241cc981286f914
#
_cell.length_a   1.000
_cell.length_b   1.000
_cell.length_c   1.000
_cell.angle_alpha   90.00
_cell.angle_beta   90.00
_cell.angle_gamma   90.00
#
_symmetry.space_group_name_H-M   'P 1'
#
loop_
_entity.id
_entity.type
_entity.pdbx_description
1 polymer ?
#
loop_
_entity_poly.entity_id
_entity_poly.type
_entity_poly.pdbx_seq_one_letter_code
_entity_poly.pdbx_strand_id
1 'polypeptide(L)'
;MKPTIVVSGINLFQGGTLTVYYNFCDEIIESKLYEKYHFILFVHKVSLFEKYQSYFEIIELPESRKSWFKRMYYEYSYFKKYSEDKDIYLWISIHDMTPKVHAKHQITYFHNPTFAYKAGWKDFKYNKKVFLFSLFYKYLYKINVHANDYVIVQQDWIASSMQKLLNMDLNHICVMRAEHGIDTSKYQNVEKIQPYTFFFPSVSRHFKNFEIICEATKRLNSEINQDLYQVVLTIDGSEDTYAKDVVNQYNSVSNIHFTGLLSLD
;
A
#
# COMPACT_ATOMS: atom_id res chain seq x y z
N MET A 1 12.72 -18.35 27.56
CA MET A 1 12.71 -18.11 26.10
C MET A 1 12.11 -16.74 25.85
N LYS A 2 12.55 -16.05 24.79
CA LYS A 2 11.90 -14.78 24.37
C LYS A 2 10.52 -15.12 23.80
N PRO A 3 9.47 -14.31 24.09
CA PRO A 3 8.19 -14.48 23.42
C PRO A 3 8.32 -14.32 21.91
N THR A 4 7.62 -15.16 21.15
CA THR A 4 7.72 -15.19 19.68
C THR A 4 6.70 -14.24 19.07
N ILE A 5 7.16 -13.35 18.19
CA ILE A 5 6.34 -12.47 17.36
C ILE A 5 6.50 -12.90 15.90
N VAL A 6 5.40 -13.21 15.26
CA VAL A 6 5.37 -13.55 13.84
C VAL A 6 4.84 -12.35 13.05
N VAL A 7 5.54 -11.99 11.98
CA VAL A 7 5.12 -10.91 11.08
C VAL A 7 4.96 -11.48 9.68
N SER A 8 3.77 -11.39 9.11
CA SER A 8 3.50 -11.87 7.76
C SER A 8 3.28 -10.73 6.77
N GLY A 9 4.14 -10.68 5.75
CA GLY A 9 4.10 -9.72 4.65
C GLY A 9 4.31 -10.39 3.29
N ILE A 10 3.78 -11.61 3.11
CA ILE A 10 4.05 -12.48 1.95
C ILE A 10 3.60 -11.93 0.59
N ASN A 11 2.89 -10.82 0.57
CA ASN A 11 2.44 -10.14 -0.65
C ASN A 11 3.20 -8.84 -0.92
N LEU A 12 4.06 -8.42 -0.01
CA LEU A 12 4.80 -7.16 -0.09
C LEU A 12 6.14 -7.41 -0.81
N PHE A 13 6.33 -6.80 -1.98
CA PHE A 13 7.49 -7.08 -2.83
C PHE A 13 8.05 -5.86 -3.55
N GLN A 14 7.30 -4.72 -3.55
CA GLN A 14 7.72 -3.46 -4.20
C GLN A 14 6.88 -2.27 -3.72
N GLY A 15 7.41 -1.08 -3.98
CA GLY A 15 6.70 0.19 -3.74
C GLY A 15 6.42 0.47 -2.27
N GLY A 16 5.51 1.39 -2.00
CA GLY A 16 5.24 1.89 -0.66
C GLY A 16 4.85 0.82 0.38
N THR A 17 4.22 -0.27 -0.05
CA THR A 17 3.87 -1.35 0.88
C THR A 17 5.10 -2.13 1.36
N LEU A 18 6.10 -2.34 0.49
CA LEU A 18 7.37 -2.94 0.90
C LEU A 18 8.14 -1.98 1.81
N THR A 19 8.11 -0.67 1.52
CA THR A 19 8.71 0.36 2.39
C THR A 19 8.13 0.31 3.80
N VAL A 20 6.82 0.11 3.95
CA VAL A 20 6.20 -0.06 5.28
C VAL A 20 6.80 -1.26 6.03
N TYR A 21 7.06 -2.37 5.33
CA TYR A 21 7.68 -3.53 5.96
C TYR A 21 9.13 -3.25 6.38
N TYR A 22 9.87 -2.54 5.56
CA TYR A 22 11.24 -2.13 5.90
C TYR A 22 11.26 -1.19 7.10
N ASN A 23 10.42 -0.16 7.11
CA ASN A 23 10.31 0.77 8.24
C ASN A 23 9.94 0.04 9.53
N PHE A 24 9.05 -0.95 9.45
CA PHE A 24 8.72 -1.80 10.59
C PHE A 24 9.94 -2.58 11.11
N CYS A 25 10.74 -3.16 10.20
CA CYS A 25 11.96 -3.88 10.57
C CYS A 25 13.02 -2.94 11.16
N ASP A 26 13.23 -1.79 10.53
CA ASP A 26 14.22 -0.79 10.97
C ASP A 26 13.85 -0.26 12.37
N GLU A 27 12.58 0.04 12.63
CA GLU A 27 12.09 0.48 13.95
C GLU A 27 12.30 -0.57 15.05
N ILE A 28 12.08 -1.86 14.74
CA ILE A 28 12.35 -2.95 15.70
C ILE A 28 13.85 -3.01 16.05
N ILE A 29 14.73 -2.75 15.08
CA ILE A 29 16.17 -2.75 15.30
C ILE A 29 16.58 -1.51 16.11
N GLU A 30 16.12 -0.33 15.73
CA GLU A 30 16.42 0.93 16.43
C GLU A 30 15.95 0.92 17.88
N SER A 31 14.73 0.42 18.11
CA SER A 31 14.16 0.26 19.46
C SER A 31 14.72 -0.94 20.25
N LYS A 32 15.59 -1.75 19.63
CA LYS A 32 16.18 -2.98 20.20
C LYS A 32 15.14 -4.01 20.69
N LEU A 33 13.95 -4.01 20.10
CA LEU A 33 12.89 -4.96 20.46
C LEU A 33 13.28 -6.41 20.13
N TYR A 34 14.17 -6.63 19.15
CA TYR A 34 14.72 -7.95 18.80
C TYR A 34 15.53 -8.58 19.97
N GLU A 35 16.00 -7.79 20.93
CA GLU A 35 16.65 -8.31 22.12
C GLU A 35 15.66 -8.91 23.12
N LYS A 36 14.40 -8.42 23.14
CA LYS A 36 13.33 -8.84 24.06
C LYS A 36 12.45 -9.94 23.48
N TYR A 37 12.23 -9.91 22.17
CA TYR A 37 11.34 -10.81 21.44
C TYR A 37 12.09 -11.57 20.35
N HIS A 38 11.60 -12.78 20.02
CA HIS A 38 12.05 -13.55 18.86
C HIS A 38 11.13 -13.23 17.69
N PHE A 39 11.67 -12.61 16.63
CA PHE A 39 10.89 -12.24 15.45
C PHE A 39 11.06 -13.25 14.33
N ILE A 40 9.94 -13.71 13.76
CA ILE A 40 9.86 -14.56 12.58
C ILE A 40 9.13 -13.78 11.49
N LEU A 41 9.80 -13.53 10.38
CA LEU A 41 9.25 -12.77 9.26
C LEU A 41 8.88 -13.72 8.11
N PHE A 42 7.61 -13.75 7.73
CA PHE A 42 7.19 -14.37 6.48
C PHE A 42 7.25 -13.39 5.34
N VAL A 43 8.08 -13.67 4.35
CA VAL A 43 8.34 -12.79 3.21
C VAL A 43 8.09 -13.49 1.88
N HIS A 44 7.88 -12.71 0.81
CA HIS A 44 7.78 -13.29 -0.53
C HIS A 44 9.13 -13.76 -1.05
N LYS A 45 10.18 -12.95 -0.87
CA LYS A 45 11.57 -13.24 -1.27
C LYS A 45 12.54 -12.83 -0.19
N VAL A 46 13.42 -13.73 0.20
CA VAL A 46 14.48 -13.47 1.19
C VAL A 46 15.47 -12.42 0.70
N SER A 47 15.75 -12.39 -0.61
CA SER A 47 16.67 -11.41 -1.20
C SER A 47 16.26 -9.93 -0.99
N LEU A 48 14.99 -9.66 -0.71
CA LEU A 48 14.53 -8.31 -0.34
C LEU A 48 14.84 -7.96 1.13
N PHE A 49 15.20 -8.95 1.96
CA PHE A 49 15.37 -8.80 3.40
C PHE A 49 16.75 -9.25 3.91
N GLU A 50 17.74 -9.38 3.03
CA GLU A 50 19.08 -9.86 3.39
C GLU A 50 19.72 -9.06 4.53
N LYS A 51 19.58 -7.74 4.53
CA LYS A 51 20.11 -6.87 5.59
C LYS A 51 19.55 -7.13 6.99
N TYR A 52 18.43 -7.85 7.06
CA TYR A 52 17.74 -8.14 8.33
C TYR A 52 18.00 -9.53 8.89
N GLN A 53 18.69 -10.41 8.17
CA GLN A 53 18.94 -11.81 8.55
C GLN A 53 19.71 -11.98 9.86
N SER A 54 20.51 -10.99 10.25
CA SER A 54 21.24 -11.00 11.52
C SER A 54 20.37 -10.71 12.74
N TYR A 55 19.15 -10.18 12.53
CA TYR A 55 18.23 -9.77 13.60
C TYR A 55 17.00 -10.67 13.69
N PHE A 56 16.54 -11.23 12.56
CA PHE A 56 15.25 -11.92 12.45
C PHE A 56 15.40 -13.29 11.81
N GLU A 57 14.57 -14.23 12.22
CA GLU A 57 14.34 -15.47 11.46
C GLU A 57 13.45 -15.13 10.25
N ILE A 58 13.91 -15.42 9.03
CA ILE A 58 13.21 -15.08 7.80
C ILE A 58 12.79 -16.33 7.06
N ILE A 59 11.50 -16.48 6.80
CA ILE A 59 10.90 -17.60 6.08
C ILE A 59 10.35 -17.10 4.75
N GLU A 60 10.92 -17.63 3.66
CA GLU A 60 10.50 -17.31 2.31
C GLU A 60 9.31 -18.15 1.86
N LEU A 61 8.30 -17.49 1.27
CA LEU A 61 7.13 -18.14 0.69
C LEU A 61 6.91 -17.66 -0.76
N PRO A 62 7.74 -18.11 -1.72
CA PRO A 62 7.76 -17.58 -3.09
C PRO A 62 6.49 -17.88 -3.87
N GLU A 63 5.79 -18.97 -3.50
CA GLU A 63 4.53 -19.37 -4.13
C GLU A 63 3.33 -18.48 -3.76
N SER A 64 3.45 -17.68 -2.71
CA SER A 64 2.36 -16.90 -2.11
C SER A 64 1.68 -15.93 -3.11
N ARG A 65 2.39 -15.50 -4.15
CA ARG A 65 1.92 -14.56 -5.17
C ARG A 65 1.58 -15.20 -6.52
N LYS A 66 1.79 -16.50 -6.69
CA LYS A 66 1.51 -17.18 -7.97
C LYS A 66 0.02 -17.11 -8.35
N SER A 67 -0.87 -17.17 -7.37
CA SER A 67 -2.31 -17.03 -7.58
C SER A 67 -3.03 -16.65 -6.29
N TRP A 68 -4.28 -16.17 -6.44
CA TRP A 68 -5.17 -15.93 -5.31
C TRP A 68 -5.43 -17.20 -4.48
N PHE A 69 -5.57 -18.36 -5.13
CA PHE A 69 -5.75 -19.65 -4.42
C PHE A 69 -4.55 -19.97 -3.56
N LYS A 70 -3.32 -19.75 -4.06
CA LYS A 70 -2.09 -19.93 -3.29
C LYS A 70 -2.03 -19.00 -2.10
N ARG A 71 -2.38 -17.71 -2.29
CA ARG A 71 -2.45 -16.77 -1.18
C ARG A 71 -3.45 -17.21 -0.12
N MET A 72 -4.68 -17.57 -0.51
CA MET A 72 -5.72 -18.07 0.41
C MET A 72 -5.27 -19.33 1.16
N TYR A 73 -4.55 -20.23 0.48
CA TYR A 73 -3.97 -21.40 1.11
C TYR A 73 -2.98 -21.01 2.21
N TYR A 74 -2.06 -20.06 1.96
CA TYR A 74 -1.11 -19.62 3.00
C TYR A 74 -1.82 -18.97 4.18
N GLU A 75 -2.77 -18.04 3.92
CA GLU A 75 -3.46 -17.30 4.96
C GLU A 75 -4.35 -18.18 5.87
N TYR A 76 -5.03 -19.18 5.29
CA TYR A 76 -6.08 -19.90 6.04
C TYR A 76 -5.75 -21.36 6.35
N SER A 77 -4.75 -21.94 5.69
CA SER A 77 -4.36 -23.33 5.90
C SER A 77 -2.92 -23.45 6.41
N TYR A 78 -1.97 -22.87 5.68
CA TYR A 78 -0.54 -23.00 6.03
C TYR A 78 -0.22 -22.31 7.36
N PHE A 79 -0.62 -21.06 7.54
CA PHE A 79 -0.36 -20.31 8.77
C PHE A 79 -1.10 -20.90 9.97
N LYS A 80 -2.30 -21.44 9.76
CA LYS A 80 -3.01 -22.19 10.79
C LYS A 80 -2.14 -23.35 11.26
N LYS A 81 -1.73 -24.25 10.33
CA LYS A 81 -0.92 -25.42 10.65
C LYS A 81 0.44 -25.03 11.24
N TYR A 82 1.07 -23.99 10.71
CA TYR A 82 2.37 -23.50 11.21
C TYR A 82 2.29 -23.05 12.68
N SER A 83 1.18 -22.48 13.08
CA SER A 83 0.98 -21.92 14.42
C SER A 83 0.42 -22.92 15.44
N GLU A 84 -0.10 -24.09 15.03
CA GLU A 84 -0.77 -25.06 15.93
C GLU A 84 0.13 -25.57 17.07
N ASP A 85 1.41 -25.82 16.78
CA ASP A 85 2.37 -26.41 17.75
C ASP A 85 3.40 -25.38 18.26
N LYS A 86 3.11 -24.08 18.13
CA LYS A 86 4.03 -22.99 18.50
C LYS A 86 3.41 -22.05 19.52
N ASP A 87 4.21 -21.68 20.52
CA ASP A 87 3.83 -20.62 21.47
C ASP A 87 4.10 -19.24 20.85
N ILE A 88 3.13 -18.76 20.05
CA ILE A 88 3.20 -17.46 19.40
C ILE A 88 2.49 -16.43 20.28
N TYR A 89 3.28 -15.48 20.77
CA TYR A 89 2.77 -14.39 21.59
C TYR A 89 1.93 -13.40 20.78
N LEU A 90 2.42 -13.01 19.58
CA LEU A 90 1.74 -12.05 18.72
C LEU A 90 1.91 -12.43 17.25
N TRP A 91 0.83 -12.40 16.51
CA TRP A 91 0.84 -12.47 15.03
C TRP A 91 0.44 -11.13 14.45
N ILE A 92 1.32 -10.56 13.63
CA ILE A 92 1.08 -9.30 12.90
C ILE A 92 0.98 -9.61 11.40
N SER A 93 -0.17 -9.34 10.79
CA SER A 93 -0.31 -9.36 9.34
C SER A 93 -0.25 -7.94 8.80
N ILE A 94 0.72 -7.65 7.93
CA ILE A 94 0.93 -6.30 7.38
C ILE A 94 0.52 -6.19 5.91
N HIS A 95 -0.43 -7.00 5.45
CA HIS A 95 -0.82 -7.08 4.03
C HIS A 95 -2.33 -7.28 3.79
N ASP A 96 -3.17 -6.59 4.53
CA ASP A 96 -4.62 -6.45 4.30
C ASP A 96 -5.48 -7.70 4.52
N MET A 97 -4.95 -8.82 4.96
CA MET A 97 -5.73 -10.03 5.23
C MET A 97 -5.46 -10.52 6.65
N THR A 98 -6.53 -10.92 7.32
CA THR A 98 -6.44 -11.52 8.64
C THR A 98 -6.30 -13.04 8.49
N PRO A 99 -5.13 -13.62 8.72
CA PRO A 99 -4.91 -15.05 8.58
C PRO A 99 -5.62 -15.85 9.69
N LYS A 100 -5.81 -17.13 9.45
CA LYS A 100 -6.22 -18.05 10.48
C LYS A 100 -4.99 -18.62 11.17
N VAL A 101 -4.79 -18.24 12.44
CA VAL A 101 -3.61 -18.61 13.22
C VAL A 101 -3.97 -18.95 14.67
N HIS A 102 -3.06 -19.66 15.34
CA HIS A 102 -3.08 -19.85 16.78
C HIS A 102 -1.97 -18.97 17.38
N ALA A 103 -2.37 -17.82 17.93
CA ALA A 103 -1.49 -16.88 18.61
C ALA A 103 -2.25 -16.31 19.82
N LYS A 104 -1.51 -15.85 20.84
CA LYS A 104 -2.13 -15.21 22.01
C LYS A 104 -2.78 -13.89 21.65
N HIS A 105 -2.14 -13.14 20.73
CA HIS A 105 -2.63 -11.87 20.21
C HIS A 105 -2.51 -11.86 18.68
N GLN A 106 -3.44 -11.16 18.00
CA GLN A 106 -3.43 -11.02 16.56
C GLN A 106 -3.76 -9.58 16.14
N ILE A 107 -2.96 -9.04 15.22
CA ILE A 107 -3.13 -7.69 14.68
C ILE A 107 -3.02 -7.76 13.16
N THR A 108 -3.86 -6.99 12.46
CA THR A 108 -3.75 -6.83 11.01
C THR A 108 -3.66 -5.35 10.66
N TYR A 109 -2.68 -5.01 9.82
CA TYR A 109 -2.50 -3.68 9.24
C TYR A 109 -3.07 -3.64 7.83
N PHE A 110 -4.00 -2.71 7.61
CA PHE A 110 -4.71 -2.54 6.35
C PHE A 110 -4.22 -1.30 5.62
N HIS A 111 -3.57 -1.51 4.46
CA HIS A 111 -3.10 -0.43 3.58
C HIS A 111 -4.13 -0.06 2.52
N ASN A 112 -4.86 -1.08 2.04
CA ASN A 112 -5.65 -0.98 0.83
C ASN A 112 -7.13 -0.76 1.15
N PRO A 113 -7.69 0.42 0.84
CA PRO A 113 -9.09 0.72 1.11
C PRO A 113 -10.07 0.15 0.06
N THR A 114 -9.65 -0.78 -0.79
CA THR A 114 -10.47 -1.31 -1.90
C THR A 114 -11.78 -1.93 -1.43
N PHE A 115 -11.87 -2.42 -0.19
CA PHE A 115 -13.12 -2.92 0.38
C PHE A 115 -14.21 -1.84 0.52
N ALA A 116 -13.81 -0.56 0.61
CA ALA A 116 -14.69 0.60 0.67
C ALA A 116 -14.85 1.30 -0.70
N TYR A 117 -14.06 0.87 -1.69
CA TYR A 117 -14.09 1.46 -3.02
C TYR A 117 -15.36 1.07 -3.77
N LYS A 118 -16.08 2.07 -4.26
CA LYS A 118 -17.27 1.88 -5.10
C LYS A 118 -16.88 1.98 -6.56
N ALA A 119 -16.64 0.83 -7.18
CA ALA A 119 -16.31 0.80 -8.61
C ALA A 119 -17.49 1.31 -9.46
N GLY A 120 -17.13 2.07 -10.49
CA GLY A 120 -18.06 2.61 -11.47
C GLY A 120 -17.81 2.09 -12.88
N TRP A 121 -18.52 2.67 -13.86
CA TRP A 121 -18.37 2.27 -15.26
C TRP A 121 -16.98 2.49 -15.84
N LYS A 122 -16.26 3.53 -15.38
CA LYS A 122 -14.86 3.76 -15.77
C LYS A 122 -13.94 2.62 -15.35
N ASP A 123 -14.16 2.03 -14.15
CA ASP A 123 -13.40 0.87 -13.69
C ASP A 123 -13.62 -0.33 -14.60
N PHE A 124 -14.86 -0.57 -14.99
CA PHE A 124 -15.18 -1.65 -15.93
C PHE A 124 -14.53 -1.45 -17.29
N LYS A 125 -14.52 -0.21 -17.80
CA LYS A 125 -13.90 0.15 -19.09
C LYS A 125 -12.37 -0.09 -19.03
N TYR A 126 -11.69 0.46 -18.04
CA TYR A 126 -10.22 0.52 -18.02
C TYR A 126 -9.56 -0.64 -17.27
N ASN A 127 -10.24 -1.22 -16.26
CA ASN A 127 -9.66 -2.30 -15.47
C ASN A 127 -10.74 -3.23 -14.89
N LYS A 128 -11.18 -4.18 -15.70
CA LYS A 128 -12.19 -5.19 -15.31
C LYS A 128 -11.80 -5.97 -14.05
N LYS A 129 -10.48 -6.19 -13.81
CA LYS A 129 -10.01 -6.87 -12.59
C LYS A 129 -10.28 -6.02 -11.36
N VAL A 130 -9.94 -4.74 -11.39
CA VAL A 130 -10.22 -3.81 -10.27
C VAL A 130 -11.73 -3.71 -10.04
N PHE A 131 -12.53 -3.64 -11.09
CA PHE A 131 -14.00 -3.65 -10.98
C PHE A 131 -14.49 -4.89 -10.26
N LEU A 132 -14.11 -6.09 -10.72
CA LEU A 132 -14.50 -7.36 -10.09
C LEU A 132 -13.99 -7.44 -8.64
N PHE A 133 -12.74 -7.08 -8.40
CA PHE A 133 -12.18 -7.11 -7.05
C PHE A 133 -12.92 -6.17 -6.10
N SER A 134 -13.30 -4.98 -6.51
CA SER A 134 -14.04 -4.06 -5.65
C SER A 134 -15.39 -4.63 -5.19
N LEU A 135 -16.01 -5.51 -5.97
CA LEU A 135 -17.25 -6.18 -5.59
C LEU A 135 -17.02 -7.25 -4.51
N PHE A 136 -15.88 -7.92 -4.53
CA PHE A 136 -15.61 -9.08 -3.67
C PHE A 136 -14.68 -8.78 -2.49
N TYR A 137 -13.87 -7.74 -2.54
CA TYR A 137 -12.88 -7.43 -1.52
C TYR A 137 -13.48 -7.29 -0.11
N LYS A 138 -14.64 -6.67 0.02
CA LYS A 138 -15.31 -6.56 1.32
C LYS A 138 -15.59 -7.91 1.99
N TYR A 139 -15.83 -8.96 1.19
CA TYR A 139 -16.08 -10.30 1.72
C TYR A 139 -14.77 -10.97 2.13
N LEU A 140 -13.69 -10.77 1.36
CA LEU A 140 -12.36 -11.25 1.72
C LEU A 140 -11.87 -10.61 3.02
N TYR A 141 -12.06 -9.30 3.18
CA TYR A 141 -11.69 -8.59 4.40
C TYR A 141 -12.53 -9.02 5.61
N LYS A 142 -13.76 -9.47 5.41
CA LYS A 142 -14.58 -10.02 6.50
C LYS A 142 -14.07 -11.34 7.06
N ILE A 143 -13.30 -12.10 6.26
CA ILE A 143 -12.80 -13.39 6.72
C ILE A 143 -11.82 -13.15 7.87
N ASN A 144 -12.13 -13.71 9.03
CA ASN A 144 -11.36 -13.63 10.28
C ASN A 144 -11.09 -12.21 10.83
N VAL A 145 -11.62 -11.13 10.25
CA VAL A 145 -11.30 -9.77 10.73
C VAL A 145 -11.57 -9.59 12.23
N HIS A 146 -12.60 -10.24 12.75
CA HIS A 146 -12.96 -10.21 14.18
C HIS A 146 -12.07 -11.12 15.06
N ALA A 147 -11.12 -11.86 14.49
CA ALA A 147 -10.12 -12.58 15.27
C ALA A 147 -8.95 -11.68 15.70
N ASN A 148 -8.86 -10.46 15.16
CA ASN A 148 -7.86 -9.50 15.59
C ASN A 148 -8.24 -8.88 16.94
N ASP A 149 -7.26 -8.75 17.84
CA ASP A 149 -7.40 -7.87 19.01
C ASP A 149 -7.50 -6.42 18.56
N TYR A 150 -6.67 -6.04 17.57
CA TYR A 150 -6.70 -4.73 16.92
C TYR A 150 -6.47 -4.82 15.43
N VAL A 151 -7.05 -3.90 14.70
CA VAL A 151 -6.67 -3.61 13.33
C VAL A 151 -6.06 -2.23 13.24
N ILE A 152 -5.05 -2.07 12.41
CA ILE A 152 -4.37 -0.80 12.19
C ILE A 152 -4.76 -0.28 10.81
N VAL A 153 -5.14 0.99 10.73
CA VAL A 153 -5.45 1.69 9.47
C VAL A 153 -4.75 3.05 9.44
N GLN A 154 -4.56 3.61 8.25
CA GLN A 154 -3.82 4.86 8.10
C GLN A 154 -4.68 6.13 8.22
N GLN A 155 -6.01 6.02 8.12
CA GLN A 155 -6.90 7.18 7.99
C GLN A 155 -8.22 6.95 8.73
N ASP A 156 -8.77 8.03 9.30
CA ASP A 156 -10.05 8.00 10.05
C ASP A 156 -11.23 7.54 9.19
N TRP A 157 -11.25 7.91 7.91
CA TRP A 157 -12.32 7.48 7.00
C TRP A 157 -12.26 5.97 6.70
N ILE A 158 -11.07 5.35 6.75
CA ILE A 158 -10.91 3.89 6.61
C ILE A 158 -11.48 3.22 7.85
N ALA A 159 -11.17 3.73 9.06
CA ALA A 159 -11.74 3.23 10.31
C ALA A 159 -13.27 3.29 10.29
N SER A 160 -13.84 4.43 9.89
CA SER A 160 -15.29 4.60 9.73
C SER A 160 -15.89 3.63 8.70
N SER A 161 -15.15 3.35 7.64
CA SER A 161 -15.58 2.38 6.61
C SER A 161 -15.53 0.95 7.13
N MET A 162 -14.52 0.58 7.94
CA MET A 162 -14.43 -0.73 8.58
C MET A 162 -15.59 -0.95 9.55
N GLN A 163 -15.92 0.05 10.37
CA GLN A 163 -17.08 -0.02 11.24
C GLN A 163 -18.36 -0.31 10.45
N LYS A 164 -18.60 0.45 9.38
CA LYS A 164 -19.84 0.36 8.60
C LYS A 164 -19.95 -0.91 7.75
N LEU A 165 -18.85 -1.32 7.11
CA LEU A 165 -18.86 -2.37 6.09
C LEU A 165 -18.45 -3.74 6.63
N LEU A 166 -17.59 -3.77 7.64
CA LEU A 166 -17.07 -4.99 8.26
C LEU A 166 -17.63 -5.24 9.66
N ASN A 167 -18.46 -4.32 10.17
CA ASN A 167 -19.07 -4.38 11.51
C ASN A 167 -18.02 -4.50 12.63
N MET A 168 -16.94 -3.73 12.52
CA MET A 168 -15.89 -3.68 13.55
C MET A 168 -16.20 -2.61 14.58
N ASP A 169 -15.91 -2.90 15.86
CA ASP A 169 -15.95 -1.88 16.92
C ASP A 169 -14.75 -0.93 16.77
N LEU A 170 -15.01 0.39 16.84
CA LEU A 170 -13.97 1.42 16.75
C LEU A 170 -12.90 1.28 17.85
N ASN A 171 -13.24 0.72 19.01
CA ASN A 171 -12.29 0.44 20.09
C ASN A 171 -11.22 -0.60 19.70
N HIS A 172 -11.46 -1.39 18.65
CA HIS A 172 -10.52 -2.36 18.10
C HIS A 172 -9.83 -1.84 16.83
N ILE A 173 -10.01 -0.55 16.47
CA ILE A 173 -9.39 0.07 15.32
C ILE A 173 -8.40 1.15 15.76
N CYS A 174 -7.13 0.94 15.45
CA CYS A 174 -6.08 1.91 15.69
C CYS A 174 -5.79 2.70 14.42
N VAL A 175 -5.91 4.03 14.46
CA VAL A 175 -5.56 4.89 13.33
C VAL A 175 -4.12 5.35 13.52
N MET A 176 -3.21 4.80 12.70
CA MET A 176 -1.79 5.15 12.69
C MET A 176 -1.45 5.78 11.33
N ARG A 177 -1.28 7.08 11.31
CA ARG A 177 -0.84 7.79 10.10
C ARG A 177 0.62 7.45 9.82
N ALA A 178 0.94 7.19 8.56
CA ALA A 178 2.32 7.01 8.15
C ALA A 178 3.03 8.38 8.21
N GLU A 179 3.73 8.64 9.28
CA GLU A 179 4.62 9.79 9.40
C GLU A 179 5.96 9.38 8.79
N HIS A 180 6.25 9.90 7.61
CA HIS A 180 7.59 9.79 7.06
C HIS A 180 8.38 11.01 7.52
N GLY A 181 9.33 10.79 8.41
CA GLY A 181 10.33 11.78 8.76
C GLY A 181 11.24 12.07 7.57
N ILE A 182 10.72 12.76 6.55
CA ILE A 182 11.56 13.26 5.47
C ILE A 182 12.38 14.41 6.05
N ASP A 183 13.69 14.25 6.06
CA ASP A 183 14.59 15.35 6.38
C ASP A 183 14.46 16.44 5.30
N THR A 184 13.60 17.42 5.56
CA THR A 184 13.36 18.55 4.67
C THR A 184 14.45 19.62 4.77
N SER A 185 15.40 19.48 5.69
CA SER A 185 16.48 20.48 5.89
C SER A 185 17.30 20.71 4.61
N LYS A 186 17.48 19.64 3.81
CA LYS A 186 18.18 19.69 2.52
C LYS A 186 17.48 20.53 1.46
N TYR A 187 16.20 20.81 1.62
CA TYR A 187 15.35 21.49 0.63
C TYR A 187 14.89 22.87 1.09
N GLN A 188 15.30 23.35 2.28
CA GLN A 188 14.86 24.62 2.85
C GLN A 188 15.32 25.85 2.07
N ASN A 189 16.39 25.73 1.29
CA ASN A 189 17.00 26.82 0.53
C ASN A 189 16.93 26.63 -1.00
N VAL A 190 15.98 25.84 -1.48
CA VAL A 190 15.79 25.70 -2.93
C VAL A 190 15.18 26.99 -3.49
N GLU A 191 15.92 27.66 -4.36
CA GLU A 191 15.39 28.81 -5.10
C GLU A 191 14.15 28.41 -5.91
N LYS A 192 13.09 29.21 -5.76
CA LYS A 192 11.89 29.03 -6.58
C LYS A 192 12.16 29.55 -7.97
N ILE A 193 12.55 28.66 -8.88
CA ILE A 193 12.81 28.98 -10.28
C ILE A 193 11.49 28.92 -11.06
N GLN A 194 11.23 29.92 -11.89
CA GLN A 194 10.12 29.88 -12.85
C GLN A 194 10.55 29.11 -14.10
N PRO A 195 9.62 28.37 -14.76
CA PRO A 195 8.20 28.16 -14.38
C PRO A 195 8.03 27.29 -13.14
N TYR A 196 6.99 27.58 -12.34
CA TYR A 196 6.62 26.73 -11.22
C TYR A 196 6.20 25.35 -11.72
N THR A 197 6.83 24.29 -11.22
CA THR A 197 6.52 22.93 -11.63
C THR A 197 5.58 22.24 -10.65
N PHE A 198 4.41 21.86 -11.14
CA PHE A 198 3.50 20.97 -10.43
C PHE A 198 3.78 19.54 -10.88
N PHE A 199 4.34 18.73 -10.00
CA PHE A 199 4.75 17.37 -10.29
C PHE A 199 3.78 16.36 -9.66
N PHE A 200 3.21 15.46 -10.47
CA PHE A 200 2.32 14.39 -10.01
C PHE A 200 2.92 13.02 -10.32
N PRO A 201 3.78 12.49 -9.41
CA PRO A 201 4.40 11.18 -9.57
C PRO A 201 3.40 10.08 -9.24
N SER A 202 2.82 9.46 -10.24
CA SER A 202 1.86 8.38 -10.04
C SER A 202 1.84 7.40 -11.20
N VAL A 203 1.66 6.11 -10.89
CA VAL A 203 1.42 5.09 -11.90
C VAL A 203 0.04 5.27 -12.54
N SER A 204 -0.09 4.86 -13.81
CA SER A 204 -1.37 4.91 -14.52
C SER A 204 -2.41 4.03 -13.81
N ARG A 205 -3.43 4.70 -13.28
CA ARG A 205 -4.64 4.09 -12.71
C ARG A 205 -5.77 5.10 -12.84
N HIS A 206 -6.89 4.72 -13.42
CA HIS A 206 -7.98 5.68 -13.67
C HIS A 206 -8.53 6.33 -12.37
N PHE A 207 -8.46 5.66 -11.22
CA PHE A 207 -8.84 6.25 -9.93
C PHE A 207 -7.84 7.30 -9.40
N LYS A 208 -6.66 7.44 -10.03
CA LYS A 208 -5.73 8.56 -9.78
C LYS A 208 -6.19 9.86 -10.42
N ASN A 209 -7.14 9.76 -11.38
CA ASN A 209 -7.85 10.87 -11.97
C ASN A 209 -6.93 11.94 -12.57
N PHE A 210 -6.03 11.52 -13.46
CA PHE A 210 -5.14 12.45 -14.18
C PHE A 210 -5.92 13.50 -14.96
N GLU A 211 -7.13 13.17 -15.42
CA GLU A 211 -7.99 14.09 -16.17
C GLU A 211 -8.32 15.36 -15.38
N ILE A 212 -8.53 15.25 -14.04
CA ILE A 212 -8.85 16.44 -13.25
C ILE A 212 -7.69 17.42 -13.19
N ILE A 213 -6.46 16.91 -13.20
CA ILE A 213 -5.25 17.77 -13.24
C ILE A 213 -5.17 18.45 -14.60
N CYS A 214 -5.38 17.70 -15.68
CA CYS A 214 -5.37 18.24 -17.03
C CYS A 214 -6.47 19.28 -17.26
N GLU A 215 -7.71 19.03 -16.79
CA GLU A 215 -8.80 19.99 -16.89
C GLU A 215 -8.54 21.24 -16.03
N ALA A 216 -7.99 21.09 -14.82
CA ALA A 216 -7.58 22.22 -14.00
C ALA A 216 -6.52 23.07 -14.70
N THR A 217 -5.53 22.41 -15.37
CA THR A 217 -4.51 23.12 -16.15
C THR A 217 -5.13 23.89 -17.32
N LYS A 218 -6.03 23.27 -18.08
CA LYS A 218 -6.75 23.96 -19.18
C LYS A 218 -7.50 25.20 -18.67
N ARG A 219 -8.18 25.06 -17.54
CA ARG A 219 -8.90 26.18 -16.94
C ARG A 219 -7.94 27.28 -16.50
N LEU A 220 -6.85 26.91 -15.84
CA LEU A 220 -5.85 27.85 -15.36
C LEU A 220 -5.19 28.61 -16.51
N ASN A 221 -4.98 27.97 -17.67
CA ASN A 221 -4.46 28.60 -18.89
C ASN A 221 -5.33 29.75 -19.44
N SER A 222 -6.61 29.79 -19.06
CA SER A 222 -7.48 30.93 -19.41
C SER A 222 -7.46 32.07 -18.39
N GLU A 223 -6.85 31.84 -17.22
CA GLU A 223 -6.86 32.77 -16.10
C GLU A 223 -5.49 33.44 -15.85
N ILE A 224 -4.38 32.69 -16.14
CA ILE A 224 -3.02 33.19 -15.90
C ILE A 224 -2.09 32.90 -17.09
N ASN A 225 -0.94 33.60 -17.13
CA ASN A 225 0.07 33.35 -18.15
C ASN A 225 0.64 31.91 -18.02
N GLN A 226 0.59 31.17 -19.12
CA GLN A 226 1.04 29.78 -19.22
C GLN A 226 2.55 29.61 -19.03
N ASP A 227 3.34 30.66 -19.28
CA ASP A 227 4.80 30.61 -19.09
C ASP A 227 5.23 30.62 -17.62
N LEU A 228 4.31 30.91 -16.69
CA LEU A 228 4.60 30.96 -15.27
C LEU A 228 4.65 29.58 -14.61
N TYR A 229 4.09 28.56 -15.23
CA TYR A 229 4.01 27.22 -14.63
C TYR A 229 4.00 26.12 -15.67
N GLN A 230 4.36 24.92 -15.20
CA GLN A 230 4.23 23.67 -15.96
C GLN A 230 3.69 22.57 -15.06
N VAL A 231 3.07 21.58 -15.67
CA VAL A 231 2.54 20.39 -15.01
C VAL A 231 3.23 19.18 -15.58
N VAL A 232 3.82 18.36 -14.73
CA VAL A 232 4.54 17.14 -15.12
C VAL A 232 3.78 15.93 -14.59
N LEU A 233 3.39 15.05 -15.51
CA LEU A 233 2.63 13.83 -15.24
C LEU A 233 3.45 12.62 -15.68
N THR A 234 3.60 11.63 -14.79
CA THR A 234 4.43 10.44 -15.03
C THR A 234 3.69 9.33 -15.78
N ILE A 235 2.98 9.69 -16.83
CA ILE A 235 2.39 8.80 -17.83
C ILE A 235 2.74 9.33 -19.22
N ASP A 236 2.85 8.46 -20.25
CA ASP A 236 3.10 8.86 -21.63
C ASP A 236 2.14 8.21 -22.64
N GLY A 237 1.21 7.38 -22.15
CA GLY A 237 0.23 6.67 -22.98
C GLY A 237 0.66 5.27 -23.41
N SER A 238 1.88 4.84 -23.07
CA SER A 238 2.36 3.49 -23.34
C SER A 238 1.94 2.47 -22.27
N GLU A 239 1.55 2.95 -21.07
CA GLU A 239 1.33 2.11 -19.89
C GLU A 239 0.06 1.27 -19.99
N ASP A 240 -1.03 1.88 -20.42
CA ASP A 240 -2.33 1.21 -20.59
C ASP A 240 -3.32 2.07 -21.40
N THR A 241 -4.53 1.52 -21.62
CA THR A 241 -5.57 2.22 -22.39
C THR A 241 -6.02 3.53 -21.74
N TYR A 242 -6.02 3.60 -20.40
CA TYR A 242 -6.39 4.81 -19.68
C TYR A 242 -5.38 5.94 -19.89
N ALA A 243 -4.09 5.64 -19.71
CA ALA A 243 -3.02 6.62 -19.98
C ALA A 243 -3.07 7.11 -21.43
N LYS A 244 -3.27 6.18 -22.38
CA LYS A 244 -3.40 6.51 -23.81
C LYS A 244 -4.57 7.47 -24.08
N ASP A 245 -5.73 7.21 -23.47
CA ASP A 245 -6.91 8.08 -23.62
C ASP A 245 -6.62 9.48 -23.04
N VAL A 246 -5.99 9.56 -21.86
CA VAL A 246 -5.62 10.84 -21.22
C VAL A 246 -4.63 11.62 -22.08
N VAL A 247 -3.52 10.99 -22.47
CA VAL A 247 -2.49 11.66 -23.31
C VAL A 247 -3.09 12.15 -24.62
N ASN A 248 -3.86 11.33 -25.34
CA ASN A 248 -4.51 11.73 -26.58
C ASN A 248 -5.44 12.92 -26.41
N GLN A 249 -6.15 13.01 -25.28
CA GLN A 249 -7.10 14.10 -25.01
C GLN A 249 -6.41 15.42 -24.66
N TYR A 250 -5.23 15.37 -24.02
CA TYR A 250 -4.60 16.54 -23.41
C TYR A 250 -3.20 16.89 -23.93
N ASN A 251 -2.64 16.13 -24.90
CA ASN A 251 -1.32 16.38 -25.45
C ASN A 251 -1.16 17.75 -26.15
N SER A 252 -2.27 18.39 -26.50
CA SER A 252 -2.28 19.74 -27.10
C SER A 252 -2.20 20.88 -26.05
N VAL A 253 -2.25 20.56 -24.76
CA VAL A 253 -2.14 21.58 -23.70
C VAL A 253 -0.67 21.86 -23.45
N SER A 254 -0.21 23.05 -23.85
CA SER A 254 1.22 23.40 -24.01
C SER A 254 2.07 23.26 -22.76
N ASN A 255 1.50 23.47 -21.58
CA ASN A 255 2.22 23.40 -20.30
C ASN A 255 1.97 22.10 -19.50
N ILE A 256 1.44 21.05 -20.15
CA ILE A 256 1.39 19.70 -19.61
C ILE A 256 2.48 18.87 -20.26
N HIS A 257 3.34 18.26 -19.46
CA HIS A 257 4.42 17.37 -19.89
C HIS A 257 4.14 15.95 -19.44
N PHE A 258 4.00 15.05 -20.40
CA PHE A 258 3.83 13.62 -20.17
C PHE A 258 5.20 12.94 -20.31
N THR A 259 5.75 12.44 -19.19
CA THR A 259 7.13 11.92 -19.15
C THR A 259 7.25 10.40 -19.16
N GLY A 260 6.13 9.70 -18.95
CA GLY A 260 6.20 8.28 -18.62
C GLY A 260 6.77 8.04 -17.21
N LEU A 261 7.02 6.78 -16.90
CA LEU A 261 7.56 6.37 -15.61
C LEU A 261 9.03 6.85 -15.49
N LEU A 262 9.30 7.64 -14.46
CA LEU A 262 10.65 8.09 -14.14
C LEU A 262 11.38 7.06 -13.27
N SER A 263 12.72 6.96 -13.41
CA SER A 263 13.55 6.21 -12.47
C SER A 263 13.59 6.91 -11.11
N LEU A 264 13.98 6.16 -10.07
CA LEU A 264 14.13 6.70 -8.71
C LEU A 264 15.55 7.25 -8.45
N ASP A 265 16.37 7.32 -9.50
CA ASP A 265 17.77 7.77 -9.42
C ASP A 265 17.89 9.29 -9.41
#